data_2ae80edd9cc34c2dcc278db83b408eb6
#
_entry.id   2ae80edd9cc34c2dcc278db83b408eb6
#
_cell.length_a   1.000
_cell.length_b   1.000
_cell.length_c   1.000
_cell.angle_alpha   90.00
_cell.angle_beta   90.00
_cell.angle_gamma   90.00
#
_symmetry.space_group_name_H-M   'P 1'
#
loop_
_entity.id
_entity.type
_entity.pdbx_description
1 polymer ?
#
loop_
_entity_poly.entity_id
_entity_poly.type
_entity_poly.pdbx_seq_one_letter_code
_entity_poly.pdbx_strand_id
1 'polypeptide(L)'
;KYFTSFGYIDQESFFKSRDFDYKRYNTRSNIDIKVNERINFSVDLSYRQDIRERPAKTALSNIWIDLSTAQPIFPTRLSENMVIPDPSISSVSYSGSTTGNRNPLARSDRNVFGTYDRFDNTFRGKIGFKYKVPGITGLTLRADMNLTLLDRSEKTFRKPYNVYRQNLDTNELILEGVGNGVSSISDSQFRRTMVYPLISAEYIKEVGKHNLKVLILAEQTTRKFSMFSATRKNLFTTSIPELFIGSENEQTNDGSSGPDIGRKSAVARV
;
A
#
# COMPACT_ATOMS: atom_id res chain seq x y z
N LYS A 1 2.01 -34.26 3.18
CA LYS A 1 2.22 -33.57 1.88
C LYS A 1 2.71 -32.18 2.19
N TYR A 2 3.58 -31.63 1.32
CA TYR A 2 4.04 -30.26 1.45
C TYR A 2 4.11 -29.60 0.08
N PHE A 3 3.96 -28.29 0.08
CA PHE A 3 4.10 -27.42 -1.09
C PHE A 3 4.74 -26.11 -0.64
N THR A 4 5.73 -25.65 -1.37
CA THR A 4 6.34 -24.33 -1.14
C THR A 4 6.48 -23.62 -2.49
N SER A 5 6.17 -22.34 -2.52
CA SER A 5 6.33 -21.50 -3.70
C SER A 5 6.91 -20.14 -3.34
N PHE A 6 7.65 -19.57 -4.26
CA PHE A 6 8.15 -18.21 -4.24
C PHE A 6 7.71 -17.51 -5.53
N GLY A 7 7.31 -16.26 -5.42
CA GLY A 7 6.95 -15.43 -6.56
C GLY A 7 7.57 -14.04 -6.42
N TYR A 8 7.99 -13.50 -7.54
CA TYR A 8 8.52 -12.15 -7.68
C TYR A 8 7.83 -11.44 -8.82
N ILE A 9 7.46 -10.18 -8.63
CA ILE A 9 6.95 -9.30 -9.66
C ILE A 9 7.77 -8.02 -9.59
N ASP A 10 8.25 -7.57 -10.74
CA ASP A 10 8.87 -6.26 -10.94
C ASP A 10 8.14 -5.56 -12.07
N GLN A 11 7.59 -4.41 -11.79
CA GLN A 11 6.85 -3.63 -12.75
C GLN A 11 7.43 -2.23 -12.80
N GLU A 12 8.11 -1.94 -13.90
CA GLU A 12 8.68 -0.63 -14.18
C GLU A 12 7.64 0.34 -14.75
N SER A 13 7.94 1.61 -14.60
CA SER A 13 7.15 2.70 -15.16
C SER A 13 7.26 2.76 -16.69
N PHE A 14 6.16 3.11 -17.34
CA PHE A 14 6.14 3.51 -18.75
C PHE A 14 6.51 4.99 -18.98
N PHE A 15 6.65 5.78 -17.89
CA PHE A 15 7.13 7.15 -17.99
C PHE A 15 8.64 7.19 -18.23
N LYS A 16 9.09 8.20 -18.99
CA LYS A 16 10.52 8.39 -19.31
C LYS A 16 11.38 8.57 -18.04
N SER A 17 10.82 9.12 -16.96
CA SER A 17 11.48 9.26 -15.68
C SER A 17 11.76 7.93 -14.97
N ARG A 18 11.01 6.86 -15.31
CA ARG A 18 11.07 5.53 -14.64
C ARG A 18 10.84 5.58 -13.13
N ASP A 19 10.08 6.57 -12.65
CA ASP A 19 9.92 6.85 -11.22
C ASP A 19 8.64 6.25 -10.60
N PHE A 20 7.98 5.32 -11.29
CA PHE A 20 6.80 4.62 -10.79
C PHE A 20 7.09 3.12 -10.75
N ASP A 21 7.67 2.67 -9.66
CA ASP A 21 8.09 1.29 -9.48
C ASP A 21 7.16 0.52 -8.55
N TYR A 22 6.91 -0.72 -8.91
CA TYR A 22 6.20 -1.66 -8.08
C TYR A 22 6.91 -3.00 -8.05
N LYS A 23 7.28 -3.43 -6.83
CA LYS A 23 7.89 -4.75 -6.61
C LYS A 23 7.04 -5.55 -5.64
N ARG A 24 6.91 -6.84 -5.90
CA ARG A 24 6.25 -7.78 -5.01
C ARG A 24 7.09 -9.02 -4.82
N TYR A 25 7.26 -9.37 -3.57
CA TYR A 25 7.80 -10.66 -3.14
C TYR A 25 6.70 -11.42 -2.42
N ASN A 26 6.50 -12.68 -2.78
CA ASN A 26 5.56 -13.53 -2.07
C ASN A 26 6.13 -14.93 -1.89
N THR A 27 5.93 -15.48 -0.72
CA THR A 27 6.23 -16.87 -0.43
C THR A 27 5.01 -17.53 0.19
N ARG A 28 4.82 -18.81 -0.10
CA ARG A 28 3.75 -19.62 0.46
C ARG A 28 4.28 -21.01 0.76
N SER A 29 3.87 -21.55 1.90
CA SER A 29 4.15 -22.93 2.31
C SER A 29 2.89 -23.57 2.87
N ASN A 30 2.51 -24.72 2.34
CA ASN A 30 1.39 -25.52 2.80
C ASN A 30 1.91 -26.88 3.22
N ILE A 31 1.54 -27.33 4.41
CA ILE A 31 1.98 -28.60 4.98
C ILE A 31 0.74 -29.33 5.50
N ASP A 32 0.49 -30.53 4.96
CA ASP A 32 -0.54 -31.44 5.44
C ASP A 32 0.12 -32.67 6.10
N ILE A 33 -0.18 -32.86 7.37
CA ILE A 33 0.36 -33.93 8.21
C ILE A 33 -0.79 -34.87 8.55
N LYS A 34 -0.75 -36.08 7.99
CA LYS A 34 -1.63 -37.17 8.40
C LYS A 34 -0.93 -37.93 9.53
N VAL A 35 -1.35 -37.69 10.78
CA VAL A 35 -0.79 -38.36 11.96
C VAL A 35 -1.23 -39.83 11.99
N ASN A 36 -2.51 -40.08 11.74
CA ASN A 36 -3.10 -41.39 11.57
C ASN A 36 -4.37 -41.28 10.71
N GLU A 37 -5.17 -42.32 10.58
CA GLU A 37 -6.41 -42.31 9.78
C GLU A 37 -7.49 -41.37 10.31
N ARG A 38 -7.39 -40.93 11.55
CA ARG A 38 -8.38 -40.12 12.26
C ARG A 38 -7.93 -38.68 12.45
N ILE A 39 -6.62 -38.41 12.53
CA ILE A 39 -6.06 -37.12 12.90
C ILE A 39 -5.25 -36.55 11.72
N ASN A 40 -5.64 -35.37 11.26
CA ASN A 40 -4.89 -34.59 10.27
C ASN A 40 -4.65 -33.18 10.80
N PHE A 41 -3.45 -32.66 10.59
CA PHE A 41 -3.08 -31.26 10.77
C PHE A 41 -2.77 -30.64 9.43
N SER A 42 -3.13 -29.36 9.28
CA SER A 42 -2.71 -28.54 8.15
C SER A 42 -2.10 -27.24 8.65
N VAL A 43 -1.04 -26.80 8.01
CA VAL A 43 -0.39 -25.52 8.26
C VAL A 43 -0.23 -24.82 6.92
N ASP A 44 -0.86 -23.68 6.76
CA ASP A 44 -0.72 -22.82 5.58
C ASP A 44 -0.09 -21.50 6.02
N LEU A 45 1.06 -21.16 5.47
CA LEU A 45 1.78 -19.91 5.75
C LEU A 45 1.96 -19.16 4.45
N SER A 46 1.75 -17.87 4.48
CA SER A 46 2.10 -17.00 3.36
C SER A 46 2.59 -15.64 3.85
N TYR A 47 3.61 -15.14 3.18
CA TYR A 47 4.14 -13.81 3.37
C TYR A 47 4.17 -13.09 2.03
N ARG A 48 3.75 -11.84 2.03
CA ARG A 48 3.80 -10.95 0.87
C ARG A 48 4.31 -9.58 1.30
N GLN A 49 5.29 -9.09 0.54
CA GLN A 49 5.77 -7.72 0.62
C GLN A 49 5.48 -7.02 -0.70
N ASP A 50 4.79 -5.90 -0.63
CA ASP A 50 4.57 -4.98 -1.76
C ASP A 50 5.35 -3.70 -1.50
N ILE A 51 6.21 -3.32 -2.44
CA ILE A 51 7.00 -2.08 -2.43
C ILE A 51 6.49 -1.19 -3.56
N ARG A 52 6.13 0.04 -3.24
CA ARG A 52 5.70 1.03 -4.22
C ARG A 52 6.49 2.31 -4.02
N GLU A 53 7.15 2.71 -5.09
CA GLU A 53 7.94 3.93 -5.15
C GLU A 53 7.41 4.79 -6.29
N ARG A 54 7.16 6.08 -6.02
CA ARG A 54 6.63 7.02 -7.01
C ARG A 54 6.88 8.46 -6.60
N PRO A 55 6.71 9.44 -7.52
CA PRO A 55 6.73 10.85 -7.15
C PRO A 55 5.67 11.16 -6.09
N ALA A 56 5.95 12.15 -5.25
CA ALA A 56 5.25 12.47 -4.01
C ALA A 56 3.72 12.45 -4.11
N LYS A 57 3.12 11.34 -3.67
CA LYS A 57 1.66 11.11 -3.55
C LYS A 57 0.85 11.50 -4.81
N THR A 58 1.48 11.42 -5.96
CA THR A 58 0.83 11.70 -7.24
C THR A 58 0.15 10.43 -7.74
N ALA A 59 -1.16 10.47 -7.89
CA ALA A 59 -1.87 9.44 -8.62
C ALA A 59 -1.56 9.60 -10.12
N LEU A 60 -1.47 8.49 -10.86
CA LEU A 60 -1.34 8.53 -12.32
C LEU A 60 -2.43 9.40 -12.97
N SER A 61 -3.65 9.35 -12.43
CA SER A 61 -4.77 10.18 -12.86
C SER A 61 -4.46 11.69 -12.82
N ASN A 62 -3.67 12.16 -11.85
CA ASN A 62 -3.32 13.58 -11.76
C ASN A 62 -2.38 13.99 -12.89
N ILE A 63 -1.47 13.12 -13.32
CA ILE A 63 -0.59 13.39 -14.47
C ILE A 63 -1.41 13.45 -15.74
N TRP A 64 -2.38 12.55 -15.92
CA TRP A 64 -3.30 12.57 -17.06
C TRP A 64 -4.17 13.83 -17.09
N ILE A 65 -4.66 14.27 -15.93
CA ILE A 65 -5.40 15.54 -15.82
C ILE A 65 -4.50 16.72 -16.23
N ASP A 66 -3.26 16.77 -15.73
CA ASP A 66 -2.32 17.83 -16.06
C ASP A 66 -1.99 17.83 -17.57
N LEU A 67 -1.79 16.65 -18.16
CA LEU A 67 -1.58 16.52 -19.62
C LEU A 67 -2.79 16.95 -20.44
N SER A 68 -4.01 16.60 -20.00
CA SER A 68 -5.24 16.93 -20.72
C SER A 68 -5.61 18.42 -20.60
N THR A 69 -5.15 19.10 -19.55
CA THR A 69 -5.38 20.52 -19.30
C THR A 69 -4.21 21.40 -19.77
N ALA A 70 -3.08 20.80 -20.12
CA ALA A 70 -1.94 21.51 -20.67
C ALA A 70 -2.31 22.09 -22.06
N GLN A 71 -2.07 23.38 -22.24
CA GLN A 71 -2.31 24.02 -23.53
C GLN A 71 -1.17 23.64 -24.49
N PRO A 72 -1.47 23.18 -25.73
CA PRO A 72 -0.44 22.71 -26.67
C PRO A 72 0.56 23.77 -27.12
N ILE A 73 0.19 25.05 -26.98
CA ILE A 73 1.05 26.19 -27.33
C ILE A 73 2.18 26.43 -26.35
N PHE A 74 2.13 25.87 -25.15
CA PHE A 74 3.19 26.01 -24.15
C PHE A 74 4.08 24.79 -24.14
N PRO A 75 5.43 24.97 -24.22
CA PRO A 75 6.37 23.87 -24.06
C PRO A 75 6.36 23.37 -22.61
N THR A 76 6.59 22.09 -22.39
CA THR A 76 6.70 21.52 -21.03
C THR A 76 8.00 21.97 -20.32
N ARG A 77 9.04 22.25 -21.08
CA ARG A 77 10.29 22.89 -20.63
C ARG A 77 10.57 24.12 -21.47
N LEU A 78 11.05 25.13 -20.83
CA LEU A 78 11.59 26.30 -21.50
C LEU A 78 13.04 26.02 -21.93
N SER A 79 13.59 26.86 -22.81
CA SER A 79 14.92 26.65 -23.41
C SER A 79 16.00 26.49 -22.34
N GLU A 80 16.92 25.54 -22.55
CA GLU A 80 18.09 25.31 -21.68
C GLU A 80 19.08 26.50 -21.69
N ASN A 81 19.01 27.36 -22.70
CA ASN A 81 19.88 28.53 -22.84
C ASN A 81 19.41 29.75 -22.04
N MET A 82 18.34 29.62 -21.29
CA MET A 82 17.80 30.71 -20.47
C MET A 82 18.33 30.63 -19.04
N VAL A 83 18.70 31.76 -18.50
CA VAL A 83 19.16 31.87 -17.11
C VAL A 83 17.97 31.66 -16.16
N ILE A 84 18.08 30.69 -15.30
CA ILE A 84 17.10 30.45 -14.24
C ILE A 84 17.35 31.44 -13.11
N PRO A 85 16.36 32.28 -12.74
CA PRO A 85 16.54 33.31 -11.72
C PRO A 85 16.88 32.77 -10.34
N ASP A 86 16.37 31.57 -9.99
CA ASP A 86 16.70 30.89 -8.73
C ASP A 86 16.92 29.38 -8.94
N PRO A 87 18.17 28.99 -9.23
CA PRO A 87 18.53 27.58 -9.44
C PRO A 87 18.50 26.75 -8.16
N SER A 88 18.40 27.36 -6.97
CA SER A 88 18.41 26.64 -5.68
C SER A 88 17.16 25.77 -5.48
N ILE A 89 16.03 26.14 -6.08
CA ILE A 89 14.77 25.41 -5.98
C ILE A 89 14.61 24.42 -7.14
N SER A 90 15.05 24.77 -8.33
CA SER A 90 15.00 23.89 -9.51
C SER A 90 16.08 24.25 -10.50
N SER A 91 16.84 23.25 -10.95
CA SER A 91 17.82 23.39 -12.03
C SER A 91 17.22 23.34 -13.45
N VAL A 92 15.90 23.15 -13.55
CA VAL A 92 15.18 23.01 -14.83
C VAL A 92 14.06 24.04 -14.89
N SER A 93 13.99 24.78 -16.00
CA SER A 93 12.91 25.74 -16.25
C SER A 93 11.66 25.03 -16.75
N TYR A 94 10.75 24.72 -15.83
CA TYR A 94 9.43 24.20 -16.17
C TYR A 94 8.48 25.29 -16.55
N SER A 95 7.69 25.08 -17.61
CA SER A 95 6.65 26.02 -18.01
C SER A 95 5.44 25.92 -17.07
N GLY A 96 4.90 27.07 -16.69
CA GLY A 96 3.66 27.22 -15.94
C GLY A 96 2.40 27.12 -16.79
N SER A 97 2.37 26.26 -17.76
CA SER A 97 1.35 26.19 -18.81
C SER A 97 -0.05 25.80 -18.35
N THR A 98 -0.28 25.54 -17.08
CA THR A 98 -1.57 25.08 -16.55
C THR A 98 -2.04 25.87 -15.34
N THR A 99 -3.32 25.87 -15.09
CA THR A 99 -3.90 26.44 -13.87
C THR A 99 -3.27 25.78 -12.62
N GLY A 100 -2.79 26.59 -11.70
CA GLY A 100 -2.29 26.14 -10.40
C GLY A 100 -0.83 25.66 -10.39
N ASN A 101 0.03 26.23 -11.22
CA ASN A 101 1.48 25.97 -11.21
C ASN A 101 1.83 24.49 -11.37
N ARG A 102 1.09 23.80 -12.23
CA ARG A 102 1.25 22.37 -12.46
C ARG A 102 2.04 22.12 -13.73
N ASN A 103 3.00 21.23 -13.65
CA ASN A 103 3.73 20.75 -14.81
C ASN A 103 3.78 19.22 -14.78
N PRO A 104 3.26 18.51 -15.80
CA PRO A 104 3.18 17.06 -15.80
C PRO A 104 4.56 16.40 -15.80
N LEU A 105 5.56 17.03 -16.44
CA LEU A 105 6.91 16.52 -16.47
C LEU A 105 7.57 16.60 -15.09
N ALA A 106 7.46 17.75 -14.40
CA ALA A 106 7.94 17.90 -13.03
C ALA A 106 7.28 16.91 -12.06
N ARG A 107 5.97 16.67 -12.23
CA ARG A 107 5.22 15.71 -11.41
C ARG A 107 5.61 14.27 -11.63
N SER A 108 6.12 13.91 -12.78
CA SER A 108 6.55 12.55 -13.08
C SER A 108 7.94 12.23 -12.57
N ASP A 109 8.69 13.21 -12.05
CA ASP A 109 10.09 13.10 -11.62
C ASP A 109 10.19 13.16 -10.08
N ARG A 110 10.69 12.09 -9.45
CA ARG A 110 10.90 11.98 -7.99
C ARG A 110 11.93 12.99 -7.47
N ASN A 111 12.92 13.33 -8.28
CA ASN A 111 13.98 14.28 -7.88
C ASN A 111 13.44 15.70 -7.77
N VAL A 112 12.43 16.03 -8.57
CA VAL A 112 11.81 17.36 -8.62
C VAL A 112 10.61 17.46 -7.70
N PHE A 113 9.66 16.52 -7.83
CA PHE A 113 8.39 16.58 -7.11
C PHE A 113 8.47 16.04 -5.69
N GLY A 114 9.53 15.25 -5.39
CA GLY A 114 9.70 14.50 -4.15
C GLY A 114 9.26 13.06 -4.27
N THR A 115 9.28 12.31 -3.15
CA THR A 115 9.09 10.85 -3.13
C THR A 115 7.87 10.43 -2.35
N TYR A 116 7.26 9.34 -2.77
CA TYR A 116 6.29 8.56 -2.03
C TYR A 116 6.72 7.11 -2.04
N ASP A 117 7.10 6.62 -0.88
CA ASP A 117 7.55 5.25 -0.67
C ASP A 117 6.56 4.54 0.25
N ARG A 118 6.10 3.35 -0.17
CA ARG A 118 5.16 2.55 0.60
C ARG A 118 5.56 1.09 0.61
N PHE A 119 5.59 0.53 1.81
CA PHE A 119 5.87 -0.87 2.08
C PHE A 119 4.65 -1.51 2.77
N ASP A 120 4.06 -2.51 2.13
CA ASP A 120 2.99 -3.32 2.69
C ASP A 120 3.53 -4.73 2.98
N ASN A 121 3.65 -5.10 4.24
CA ASN A 121 4.02 -6.44 4.68
C ASN A 121 2.76 -7.17 5.14
N THR A 122 2.43 -8.28 4.50
CA THR A 122 1.27 -9.11 4.86
C THR A 122 1.69 -10.51 5.19
N PHE A 123 1.50 -10.92 6.43
CA PHE A 123 1.64 -12.30 6.86
C PHE A 123 0.26 -12.93 7.05
N ARG A 124 0.08 -14.16 6.55
CA ARG A 124 -1.12 -14.97 6.79
C ARG A 124 -0.69 -16.35 7.24
N GLY A 125 -1.23 -16.79 8.37
CA GLY A 125 -1.04 -18.12 8.90
C GLY A 125 -2.40 -18.78 9.11
N LYS A 126 -2.49 -20.06 8.78
CA LYS A 126 -3.61 -20.92 9.11
C LYS A 126 -3.08 -22.20 9.71
N ILE A 127 -3.67 -22.62 10.83
CA ILE A 127 -3.50 -23.94 11.42
C ILE A 127 -4.85 -24.62 11.43
N GLY A 128 -4.94 -25.81 10.85
CA GLY A 128 -6.15 -26.60 10.78
C GLY A 128 -5.93 -27.96 11.48
N PHE A 129 -6.94 -28.36 12.21
CA PHE A 129 -7.04 -29.66 12.87
C PHE A 129 -8.32 -30.35 12.42
N LYS A 130 -8.22 -31.61 12.00
CA LYS A 130 -9.35 -32.45 11.63
C LYS A 130 -9.28 -33.77 12.37
N TYR A 131 -10.39 -34.14 13.01
CA TYR A 131 -10.52 -35.36 13.81
C TYR A 131 -11.78 -36.14 13.44
N LYS A 132 -11.59 -37.38 13.01
CA LYS A 132 -12.67 -38.36 12.81
C LYS A 132 -12.96 -39.07 14.13
N VAL A 133 -14.16 -38.89 14.66
CA VAL A 133 -14.52 -39.42 16.00
C VAL A 133 -14.66 -40.93 15.95
N PRO A 134 -13.90 -41.71 16.78
CA PRO A 134 -14.07 -43.13 16.87
C PRO A 134 -15.43 -43.49 17.50
N GLY A 135 -16.04 -44.57 17.07
CA GLY A 135 -17.35 -45.02 17.57
C GLY A 135 -18.55 -44.33 16.93
N ILE A 136 -18.40 -43.19 16.28
CA ILE A 136 -19.48 -42.51 15.54
C ILE A 136 -19.06 -42.38 14.09
N THR A 137 -19.38 -43.43 13.31
CA THR A 137 -19.03 -43.42 11.87
C THR A 137 -19.69 -42.22 11.16
N GLY A 138 -18.90 -41.47 10.42
CA GLY A 138 -19.34 -40.29 9.68
C GLY A 138 -19.18 -38.95 10.41
N LEU A 139 -18.87 -38.94 11.72
CA LEU A 139 -18.64 -37.69 12.46
C LEU A 139 -17.19 -37.21 12.32
N THR A 140 -17.04 -36.00 11.86
CA THR A 140 -15.76 -35.30 11.73
C THR A 140 -15.82 -33.94 12.45
N LEU A 141 -14.88 -33.71 13.35
CA LEU A 141 -14.68 -32.42 14.01
C LEU A 141 -13.54 -31.70 13.30
N ARG A 142 -13.68 -30.38 13.19
CA ARG A 142 -12.66 -29.52 12.61
C ARG A 142 -12.51 -28.25 13.44
N ALA A 143 -11.24 -27.84 13.63
CA ALA A 143 -10.88 -26.56 14.23
C ALA A 143 -9.84 -25.89 13.33
N ASP A 144 -10.10 -24.66 12.92
CA ASP A 144 -9.17 -23.84 12.14
C ASP A 144 -8.89 -22.54 12.90
N MET A 145 -7.65 -22.11 12.91
CA MET A 145 -7.20 -20.81 13.42
C MET A 145 -6.51 -20.08 12.28
N ASN A 146 -7.05 -18.93 11.90
CA ASN A 146 -6.46 -18.07 10.89
C ASN A 146 -5.97 -16.77 11.52
N LEU A 147 -4.77 -16.34 11.14
CA LEU A 147 -4.13 -15.09 11.54
C LEU A 147 -3.75 -14.30 10.29
N THR A 148 -4.09 -13.02 10.26
CA THR A 148 -3.59 -12.08 9.24
C THR A 148 -3.00 -10.87 9.94
N LEU A 149 -1.73 -10.59 9.64
CA LEU A 149 -1.01 -9.40 10.07
C LEU A 149 -0.73 -8.56 8.85
N LEU A 150 -1.11 -7.30 8.88
CA LEU A 150 -0.74 -6.29 7.89
C LEU A 150 0.02 -5.18 8.61
N ASP A 151 1.23 -4.93 8.16
CA ASP A 151 2.06 -3.79 8.57
C ASP A 151 2.35 -2.95 7.33
N ARG A 152 1.98 -1.66 7.37
CA ARG A 152 2.20 -0.71 6.30
C ARG A 152 2.98 0.47 6.82
N SER A 153 4.02 0.84 6.12
CA SER A 153 4.71 2.12 6.28
C SER A 153 4.61 2.95 5.01
N GLU A 154 4.34 4.23 5.16
CA GLU A 154 4.29 5.19 4.06
C GLU A 154 5.13 6.41 4.43
N LYS A 155 6.02 6.81 3.53
CA LYS A 155 6.80 8.05 3.63
C LYS A 155 6.48 8.91 2.42
N THR A 156 6.05 10.14 2.64
CA THR A 156 5.79 11.12 1.59
C THR A 156 6.69 12.33 1.82
N PHE A 157 7.53 12.62 0.89
CA PHE A 157 8.40 13.79 0.90
C PHE A 157 8.07 14.66 -0.32
N ARG A 158 7.68 15.92 -0.11
CA ARG A 158 7.35 16.87 -1.16
C ARG A 158 8.40 17.96 -1.24
N LYS A 159 8.82 18.23 -2.47
CA LYS A 159 9.74 19.32 -2.80
C LYS A 159 9.00 20.44 -3.52
N PRO A 160 9.25 21.71 -3.20
CA PRO A 160 8.83 22.80 -4.06
C PRO A 160 9.62 22.80 -5.36
N TYR A 161 9.02 23.27 -6.44
CA TYR A 161 9.68 23.50 -7.72
C TYR A 161 9.10 24.75 -8.38
N ASN A 162 9.96 25.49 -9.06
CA ASN A 162 9.55 26.71 -9.74
C ASN A 162 8.99 26.41 -11.12
N VAL A 163 7.98 27.19 -11.52
CA VAL A 163 7.46 27.26 -12.88
C VAL A 163 7.60 28.67 -13.40
N TYR A 164 7.98 28.77 -14.67
CA TYR A 164 8.34 30.02 -15.31
C TYR A 164 7.51 30.24 -16.56
N ARG A 165 7.35 31.51 -16.92
CA ARG A 165 6.84 31.99 -18.20
C ARG A 165 7.93 32.77 -18.91
N GLN A 166 8.06 32.60 -20.20
CA GLN A 166 8.94 33.39 -21.04
C GLN A 166 8.27 34.72 -21.36
N ASN A 167 8.98 35.84 -21.15
CA ASN A 167 8.62 37.11 -21.73
C ASN A 167 9.10 37.10 -23.19
N LEU A 168 8.18 37.19 -24.13
CA LEU A 168 8.52 37.12 -25.56
C LEU A 168 9.23 38.41 -26.07
N ASP A 169 9.03 39.56 -25.39
CA ASP A 169 9.63 40.82 -25.78
C ASP A 169 11.08 40.93 -25.31
N THR A 170 11.38 40.48 -24.06
CA THR A 170 12.72 40.60 -23.48
C THR A 170 13.48 39.27 -23.50
N ASN A 171 12.82 38.17 -23.85
CA ASN A 171 13.37 36.81 -23.81
C ASN A 171 13.80 36.35 -22.41
N GLU A 172 13.29 36.96 -21.35
CA GLU A 172 13.59 36.67 -19.97
C GLU A 172 12.60 35.67 -19.37
N LEU A 173 13.05 34.92 -18.35
CA LEU A 173 12.18 34.06 -17.56
C LEU A 173 11.55 34.81 -16.40
N ILE A 174 10.24 34.81 -16.35
CA ILE A 174 9.46 35.37 -15.25
C ILE A 174 8.96 34.22 -14.40
N LEU A 175 9.25 34.25 -13.10
CA LEU A 175 8.69 33.29 -12.14
C LEU A 175 7.15 33.44 -12.11
N GLU A 176 6.45 32.42 -12.51
CA GLU A 176 4.98 32.39 -12.51
C GLU A 176 4.43 31.83 -11.19
N GLY A 177 5.14 30.91 -10.57
CA GLY A 177 4.78 30.38 -9.27
C GLY A 177 5.61 29.17 -8.83
N VAL A 178 5.21 28.62 -7.71
CA VAL A 178 5.87 27.46 -7.09
C VAL A 178 4.89 26.30 -7.03
N GLY A 179 5.26 25.19 -7.66
CA GLY A 179 4.56 23.92 -7.54
C GLY A 179 4.81 23.27 -6.18
N ASN A 180 3.86 22.52 -5.66
CA ASN A 180 3.84 21.92 -4.30
C ASN A 180 3.79 22.92 -3.14
N GLY A 181 3.88 24.23 -3.38
CA GLY A 181 3.93 25.24 -2.33
C GLY A 181 5.18 25.10 -1.45
N VAL A 182 5.03 24.65 -0.21
CA VAL A 182 6.13 24.46 0.74
C VAL A 182 6.60 23.01 0.79
N SER A 183 7.88 22.82 1.14
CA SER A 183 8.42 21.49 1.39
C SER A 183 7.71 20.82 2.58
N SER A 184 7.46 19.53 2.48
CA SER A 184 6.82 18.78 3.56
C SER A 184 7.26 17.32 3.57
N ILE A 185 7.28 16.74 4.75
CA ILE A 185 7.51 15.32 4.96
C ILE A 185 6.42 14.75 5.86
N SER A 186 5.93 13.57 5.51
CA SER A 186 4.93 12.84 6.28
C SER A 186 5.32 11.38 6.36
N ASP A 187 5.41 10.85 7.57
CA ASP A 187 5.59 9.43 7.85
C ASP A 187 4.32 8.88 8.49
N SER A 188 3.87 7.72 8.04
CA SER A 188 2.73 7.05 8.62
C SER A 188 2.94 5.54 8.74
N GLN A 189 2.41 4.97 9.80
CA GLN A 189 2.37 3.53 10.03
C GLN A 189 0.94 3.08 10.28
N PHE A 190 0.58 1.97 9.66
CA PHE A 190 -0.71 1.32 9.87
C PHE A 190 -0.50 -0.16 10.10
N ARG A 191 -1.03 -0.66 11.23
CA ARG A 191 -1.02 -2.08 11.59
C ARG A 191 -2.43 -2.62 11.70
N ARG A 192 -2.65 -3.81 11.19
CA ARG A 192 -3.91 -4.53 11.34
C ARG A 192 -3.66 -5.99 11.65
N THR A 193 -4.29 -6.45 12.73
CA THR A 193 -4.33 -7.86 13.11
C THR A 193 -5.75 -8.38 12.95
N MET A 194 -5.90 -9.52 12.27
CA MET A 194 -7.17 -10.24 12.19
C MET A 194 -6.95 -11.66 12.66
N VAL A 195 -7.81 -12.11 13.59
CA VAL A 195 -7.82 -13.47 14.09
C VAL A 195 -9.20 -14.06 13.80
N TYR A 196 -9.20 -15.25 13.20
CA TYR A 196 -10.41 -15.93 12.77
C TYR A 196 -10.37 -17.40 13.17
N PRO A 197 -10.78 -17.75 14.42
CA PRO A 197 -11.05 -19.12 14.82
C PRO A 197 -12.36 -19.61 14.22
N LEU A 198 -12.37 -20.86 13.80
CA LEU A 198 -13.54 -21.57 13.30
C LEU A 198 -13.53 -23.01 13.87
N ILE A 199 -14.68 -23.45 14.38
CA ILE A 199 -14.91 -24.83 14.78
C ILE A 199 -16.13 -25.37 14.04
N SER A 200 -16.08 -26.63 13.63
CA SER A 200 -17.22 -27.27 12.99
C SER A 200 -17.31 -28.75 13.32
N ALA A 201 -18.54 -29.26 13.29
CA ALA A 201 -18.85 -30.68 13.34
C ALA A 201 -19.66 -31.05 12.09
N GLU A 202 -19.18 -31.99 11.33
CA GLU A 202 -19.84 -32.52 10.14
C GLU A 202 -20.14 -34.01 10.37
N TYR A 203 -21.42 -34.37 10.18
CA TYR A 203 -21.90 -35.74 10.25
C TYR A 203 -22.46 -36.17 8.91
N ILE A 204 -21.90 -37.24 8.34
CA ILE A 204 -22.36 -37.80 7.05
C ILE A 204 -22.75 -39.27 7.31
N LYS A 205 -23.93 -39.63 6.93
CA LYS A 205 -24.41 -41.02 7.06
C LYS A 205 -25.33 -41.40 5.89
N GLU A 206 -25.02 -42.54 5.30
CA GLU A 206 -25.89 -43.17 4.34
C GLU A 206 -26.87 -44.10 5.06
N VAL A 207 -28.16 -43.94 4.80
CA VAL A 207 -29.25 -44.75 5.36
C VAL A 207 -30.12 -45.25 4.20
N GLY A 208 -29.88 -46.48 3.78
CA GLY A 208 -30.56 -47.04 2.59
C GLY A 208 -30.21 -46.28 1.32
N LYS A 209 -31.23 -45.66 0.69
CA LYS A 209 -31.04 -44.80 -0.51
C LYS A 209 -30.86 -43.32 -0.19
N HIS A 210 -30.85 -42.93 1.09
CA HIS A 210 -30.75 -41.53 1.54
C HIS A 210 -29.33 -41.24 2.04
N ASN A 211 -28.85 -40.07 1.70
CA ASN A 211 -27.59 -39.54 2.22
C ASN A 211 -27.89 -38.34 3.11
N LEU A 212 -27.66 -38.49 4.42
CA LEU A 212 -27.84 -37.44 5.42
C LEU A 212 -26.51 -36.73 5.65
N LYS A 213 -26.50 -35.40 5.48
CA LYS A 213 -25.37 -34.57 5.81
C LYS A 213 -25.81 -33.45 6.75
N VAL A 214 -25.22 -33.42 7.96
CA VAL A 214 -25.46 -32.37 8.96
C VAL A 214 -24.15 -31.62 9.20
N LEU A 215 -24.20 -30.30 9.17
CA LEU A 215 -23.07 -29.41 9.49
C LEU A 215 -23.48 -28.42 10.56
N ILE A 216 -22.71 -28.33 11.62
CA ILE A 216 -22.76 -27.27 12.63
C ILE A 216 -21.43 -26.56 12.62
N LEU A 217 -21.45 -25.23 12.57
CA LEU A 217 -20.26 -24.39 12.48
C LEU A 217 -20.42 -23.19 13.40
N ALA A 218 -19.35 -22.84 14.10
CA ALA A 218 -19.21 -21.59 14.84
C ALA A 218 -17.90 -20.92 14.46
N GLU A 219 -17.97 -19.61 14.27
CA GLU A 219 -16.82 -18.79 13.88
C GLU A 219 -16.81 -17.47 14.64
N GLN A 220 -15.63 -16.93 14.81
CA GLN A 220 -15.43 -15.59 15.34
C GLN A 220 -14.39 -14.86 14.51
N THR A 221 -14.64 -13.61 14.17
CA THR A 221 -13.64 -12.71 13.59
C THR A 221 -13.34 -11.62 14.59
N THR A 222 -12.08 -11.41 14.90
CA THR A 222 -11.61 -10.26 15.68
C THR A 222 -10.64 -9.48 14.83
N ARG A 223 -10.87 -8.16 14.70
CA ARG A 223 -10.01 -7.25 13.95
C ARG A 223 -9.61 -6.08 14.83
N LYS A 224 -8.31 -5.87 14.94
CA LYS A 224 -7.70 -4.73 15.60
C LYS A 224 -6.87 -3.94 14.60
N PHE A 225 -6.86 -2.62 14.70
CA PHE A 225 -5.95 -1.81 13.93
C PHE A 225 -5.39 -0.65 14.76
N SER A 226 -4.23 -0.19 14.41
CA SER A 226 -3.62 1.04 14.93
C SER A 226 -2.99 1.80 13.76
N MET A 227 -3.05 3.11 13.86
CA MET A 227 -2.48 4.04 12.90
C MET A 227 -1.76 5.15 13.65
N PHE A 228 -0.62 5.56 13.11
CA PHE A 228 0.14 6.73 13.56
C PHE A 228 0.65 7.47 12.34
N SER A 229 0.61 8.79 12.35
CA SER A 229 1.22 9.62 11.33
C SER A 229 1.81 10.88 11.95
N ALA A 230 2.90 11.35 11.36
CA ALA A 230 3.53 12.63 11.70
C ALA A 230 3.89 13.36 10.42
N THR A 231 3.66 14.67 10.40
CA THR A 231 3.96 15.53 9.27
C THR A 231 4.65 16.80 9.76
N ARG A 232 5.70 17.22 9.06
CA ARG A 232 6.32 18.54 9.22
C ARG A 232 6.43 19.25 7.87
N LYS A 233 6.31 20.56 7.89
CA LYS A 233 6.46 21.43 6.73
C LYS A 233 7.63 22.38 6.91
N ASN A 234 7.92 23.18 5.86
CA ASN A 234 9.00 24.16 5.86
C ASN A 234 10.34 23.55 6.31
N LEU A 235 10.77 22.54 5.54
CA LEU A 235 12.01 21.82 5.81
C LEU A 235 13.20 22.74 5.60
N PHE A 236 14.13 22.75 6.54
CA PHE A 236 15.37 23.54 6.46
C PHE A 236 16.21 23.19 5.22
N THR A 237 16.19 21.93 4.81
CA THR A 237 16.80 21.47 3.56
C THR A 237 15.95 20.40 2.91
N THR A 238 15.96 20.33 1.58
CA THR A 238 15.31 19.26 0.81
C THR A 238 16.25 18.11 0.43
N SER A 239 17.49 18.13 0.95
CA SER A 239 18.47 17.08 0.70
C SER A 239 18.31 15.88 1.62
N ILE A 240 17.73 16.07 2.80
CA ILE A 240 17.55 15.03 3.82
C ILE A 240 16.05 14.85 4.07
N PRO A 241 15.44 13.74 3.64
CA PRO A 241 13.99 13.51 3.80
C PRO A 241 13.67 12.92 5.18
N GLU A 242 13.92 13.70 6.27
CA GLU A 242 13.66 13.28 7.64
C GLU A 242 12.79 14.28 8.41
N LEU A 243 11.92 13.78 9.30
CA LEU A 243 10.96 14.62 10.04
C LEU A 243 11.63 15.70 10.88
N PHE A 244 12.78 15.40 11.50
CA PHE A 244 13.44 16.34 12.42
C PHE A 244 13.93 17.65 11.76
N ILE A 245 14.03 17.67 10.41
CA ILE A 245 14.47 18.84 9.63
C ILE A 245 13.32 19.84 9.41
N GLY A 246 12.07 19.43 9.60
CA GLY A 246 10.93 20.32 9.43
C GLY A 246 10.74 21.28 10.61
N SER A 247 10.06 22.40 10.32
CA SER A 247 9.73 23.41 11.33
C SER A 247 8.96 22.81 12.49
N GLU A 248 9.33 23.18 13.71
CA GLU A 248 8.62 22.77 14.94
C GLU A 248 7.24 23.41 15.04
N ASN A 249 7.06 24.59 14.45
CA ASN A 249 5.79 25.31 14.47
C ASN A 249 4.77 24.81 13.47
N GLU A 250 5.20 24.04 12.47
CA GLU A 250 4.34 23.49 11.42
C GLU A 250 4.38 21.95 11.43
N GLN A 251 4.07 21.39 12.57
CA GLN A 251 3.98 19.96 12.76
C GLN A 251 2.53 19.54 13.04
N THR A 252 2.18 18.38 12.49
CA THR A 252 0.93 17.69 12.80
C THR A 252 1.23 16.23 13.07
N ASN A 253 0.59 15.70 14.09
CA ASN A 253 0.60 14.26 14.37
C ASN A 253 -0.83 13.78 14.53
N ASP A 254 -1.08 12.56 14.14
CA ASP A 254 -2.36 11.89 14.30
C ASP A 254 -2.10 10.43 14.64
N GLY A 255 -2.93 9.90 15.52
CA GLY A 255 -2.85 8.51 15.92
C GLY A 255 -4.21 8.00 16.33
N SER A 256 -4.57 6.83 15.87
CA SER A 256 -5.80 6.18 16.28
C SER A 256 -5.60 4.67 16.40
N SER A 257 -6.29 4.09 17.37
CA SER A 257 -6.55 2.67 17.41
C SER A 257 -8.06 2.48 17.26
N GLY A 258 -8.46 1.66 16.33
CA GLY A 258 -9.88 1.38 16.15
C GLY A 258 -10.42 0.49 17.26
N PRO A 259 -11.75 0.52 17.48
CA PRO A 259 -12.38 -0.44 18.37
C PRO A 259 -12.09 -1.86 17.87
N ASP A 260 -11.94 -2.79 18.80
CA ASP A 260 -11.88 -4.20 18.48
C ASP A 260 -13.21 -4.62 17.86
N ILE A 261 -13.19 -4.86 16.56
CA ILE A 261 -14.39 -5.34 15.86
C ILE A 261 -14.42 -6.85 16.00
N GLY A 262 -15.41 -7.31 16.76
CA GLY A 262 -15.72 -8.74 16.93
C GLY A 262 -17.02 -9.10 16.23
N ARG A 263 -17.00 -10.14 15.40
CA ARG A 263 -18.19 -10.79 14.84
C ARG A 263 -18.20 -12.26 15.23
N LYS A 264 -19.31 -12.73 15.74
CA LYS A 264 -19.56 -14.15 16.01
C LYS A 264 -20.71 -14.63 15.14
N SER A 265 -20.56 -15.81 14.57
CA SER A 265 -21.59 -16.42 13.74
C SER A 265 -21.69 -17.92 14.09
N ALA A 266 -22.89 -18.46 14.05
CA ALA A 266 -23.16 -19.89 14.13
C ALA A 266 -24.11 -20.28 13.00
N VAL A 267 -23.86 -21.43 12.38
CA VAL A 267 -24.65 -21.95 11.26
C VAL A 267 -24.92 -23.43 11.52
N ALA A 268 -26.15 -23.85 11.28
CA ALA A 268 -26.54 -25.25 11.22
C ALA A 268 -27.18 -25.52 9.86
N ARG A 269 -26.84 -26.64 9.24
CA ARG A 269 -27.36 -27.07 7.94
C ARG A 269 -27.57 -28.58 7.96
N VAL A 270 -28.70 -29.00 7.43
CA VAL A 270 -29.06 -30.40 7.17
C VAL A 270 -29.20 -30.62 5.67
#